data_5c7633c6bee691e7a3a8dff6fae543bf
#
_entry.id   5c7633c6bee691e7a3a8dff6fae543bf
#
_cell.length_a   1.000
_cell.length_b   1.000
_cell.length_c   1.000
_cell.angle_alpha   90.00
_cell.angle_beta   90.00
_cell.angle_gamma   90.00
#
_symmetry.space_group_name_H-M   'P 1'
#
loop_
_entity.id
_entity.type
_entity.pdbx_description
1 polymer ?
#
loop_
_entity_poly.entity_id
_entity_poly.type
_entity_poly.pdbx_seq_one_letter_code
_entity_poly.pdbx_strand_id
1 'polypeptide(L)'
;MSTSRLGRSEGLEKYWSEHLGDRPETDVAIKSIDREHVESFPEVADYPFDGQIKLTGTFAFEIPSRNNGSFTQTGEYEYRTASELFLVETPTDLVDAEDVFTDLNQQLASTAEIQRALSLPRDSFWRFIEEADTIETLILRGRGGTYDAAKLLSVLQYDDPVETLRTNPEFSDLRSIEDIEDIISAVDTPSEVDGIQDLNIDIYSTIIDEVKGTYWFCDRAADVWYKRGVLQLDAEDVDAREYVIQLFERDVIHGGV
;
A
#
# COMPACT_ATOMS: atom_id res chain seq x y z
N MET A 1 -4.58 7.87 -14.98
CA MET A 1 -4.42 7.40 -13.59
C MET A 1 -2.95 7.11 -13.42
N SER A 2 -2.34 7.72 -12.43
CA SER A 2 -0.94 7.46 -12.08
C SER A 2 -0.94 6.61 -10.80
N THR A 3 -0.15 5.55 -10.79
CA THR A 3 -0.08 4.65 -9.63
C THR A 3 1.24 4.84 -8.93
N SER A 4 1.19 5.20 -7.65
CA SER A 4 2.37 5.27 -6.80
C SER A 4 2.68 3.93 -6.17
N ARG A 5 3.95 3.49 -6.23
CA ARG A 5 4.48 2.32 -5.54
C ARG A 5 5.31 2.76 -4.35
N LEU A 6 5.07 2.17 -3.19
CA LEU A 6 5.73 2.52 -1.95
C LEU A 6 6.88 1.56 -1.65
N GLY A 7 8.00 2.10 -1.19
CA GLY A 7 9.14 1.41 -0.65
C GLY A 7 9.66 2.10 0.61
N ARG A 8 10.66 1.55 1.25
CA ARG A 8 11.33 2.14 2.42
C ARG A 8 12.83 2.19 2.20
N SER A 9 13.49 3.29 2.63
CA SER A 9 14.94 3.40 2.52
C SER A 9 15.55 4.15 3.69
N GLU A 10 16.74 3.72 4.10
CA GLU A 10 17.50 4.33 5.19
C GLU A 10 18.60 5.23 4.65
N GLY A 11 18.81 6.41 5.27
CA GLY A 11 19.95 7.29 5.03
C GLY A 11 20.05 7.86 3.61
N LEU A 12 18.97 7.86 2.87
CA LEU A 12 18.96 8.24 1.45
C LEU A 12 19.24 9.73 1.24
N GLU A 13 18.81 10.62 2.10
CA GLU A 13 18.99 12.08 1.93
C GLU A 13 20.44 12.47 1.73
N LYS A 14 21.35 11.84 2.47
CA LYS A 14 22.79 12.11 2.36
C LYS A 14 23.37 11.71 1.00
N TYR A 15 22.86 10.64 0.44
CA TYR A 15 23.33 10.12 -0.85
C TYR A 15 22.63 10.75 -2.03
N TRP A 16 21.37 11.13 -1.86
CA TRP A 16 20.55 11.70 -2.92
C TRP A 16 21.10 13.03 -3.43
N SER A 17 21.60 13.88 -2.52
CA SER A 17 22.22 15.15 -2.87
C SER A 17 23.59 15.03 -3.53
N GLU A 18 24.31 13.90 -3.31
CA GLU A 18 25.64 13.66 -3.83
C GLU A 18 25.64 12.99 -5.22
N HIS A 19 24.55 12.29 -5.57
CA HIS A 19 24.47 11.48 -6.79
C HIS A 19 23.74 12.15 -7.98
N LEU A 20 23.25 13.35 -7.77
CA LEU A 20 22.55 14.09 -8.79
C LEU A 20 23.52 14.75 -9.76
N GLY A 21 23.86 14.13 -10.79
CA GLY A 21 24.47 14.85 -11.88
C GLY A 21 25.34 14.09 -12.85
N ASP A 22 25.97 13.00 -12.48
CA ASP A 22 27.10 12.51 -13.27
C ASP A 22 27.21 10.98 -13.47
N ARG A 23 26.12 10.23 -13.61
CA ARG A 23 26.26 8.80 -13.98
C ARG A 23 25.37 8.41 -15.17
N PRO A 24 25.95 8.39 -16.38
CA PRO A 24 25.24 8.00 -17.60
C PRO A 24 25.11 6.49 -17.85
N GLU A 25 25.46 5.64 -16.88
CA GLU A 25 25.58 4.19 -17.11
C GLU A 25 24.37 3.36 -16.62
N THR A 26 23.32 4.00 -16.11
CA THR A 26 22.10 3.33 -15.69
C THR A 26 20.92 3.74 -16.56
N ASP A 27 19.98 2.82 -16.77
CA ASP A 27 18.78 3.07 -17.57
C ASP A 27 17.83 4.10 -16.91
N VAL A 28 18.06 4.45 -15.63
CA VAL A 28 17.32 5.47 -14.88
C VAL A 28 18.21 6.64 -14.54
N ALA A 29 17.83 7.85 -14.93
CA ALA A 29 18.54 9.10 -14.65
C ALA A 29 17.64 10.08 -13.87
N ILE A 30 18.08 10.50 -12.67
CA ILE A 30 17.38 11.52 -11.88
C ILE A 30 17.62 12.89 -12.52
N LYS A 31 16.53 13.65 -12.72
CA LYS A 31 16.57 14.93 -13.45
C LYS A 31 16.32 16.16 -12.59
N SER A 32 15.55 16.02 -11.50
CA SER A 32 15.24 17.16 -10.64
C SER A 32 15.10 16.73 -9.19
N ILE A 33 15.35 17.67 -8.29
CA ILE A 33 14.98 17.58 -6.88
C ILE A 33 14.34 18.89 -6.45
N ASP A 34 13.14 18.79 -5.92
CA ASP A 34 12.47 19.85 -5.21
C ASP A 34 12.36 19.47 -3.72
N ARG A 35 12.25 20.45 -2.85
CA ARG A 35 12.28 20.27 -1.41
C ARG A 35 11.11 21.01 -0.79
N GLU A 36 10.23 20.28 -0.09
CA GLU A 36 9.04 20.81 0.55
C GLU A 36 8.95 20.31 1.98
N HIS A 37 8.16 20.99 2.81
CA HIS A 37 7.77 20.50 4.14
C HIS A 37 6.41 19.85 4.05
N VAL A 38 6.26 18.72 4.72
CA VAL A 38 4.97 18.04 4.88
C VAL A 38 4.20 18.75 5.98
N GLU A 39 3.00 19.23 5.66
CA GLU A 39 2.04 19.76 6.62
C GLU A 39 1.07 18.63 7.01
N SER A 40 0.85 18.44 8.32
CA SER A 40 -0.09 17.43 8.79
C SER A 40 -1.53 17.82 8.54
N PHE A 41 -2.35 16.87 8.11
CA PHE A 41 -3.79 17.05 8.06
C PHE A 41 -4.39 16.98 9.47
N PRO A 42 -5.30 17.90 9.83
CA PRO A 42 -6.00 17.85 11.12
C PRO A 42 -6.79 16.56 11.35
N GLU A 43 -7.22 15.92 10.27
CA GLU A 43 -7.94 14.65 10.26
C GLU A 43 -7.04 13.45 10.61
N VAL A 44 -5.72 13.59 10.44
CA VAL A 44 -4.75 12.57 10.85
C VAL A 44 -4.23 12.91 12.26
N ALA A 45 -5.04 12.57 13.25
CA ALA A 45 -4.68 12.81 14.65
C ALA A 45 -3.35 12.13 15.01
N ASP A 46 -2.53 12.82 15.81
CA ASP A 46 -1.25 12.30 16.32
C ASP A 46 -0.23 11.91 15.21
N TYR A 47 -0.27 12.60 14.07
CA TYR A 47 0.70 12.39 13.00
C TYR A 47 2.13 12.69 13.47
N PRO A 48 3.05 11.70 13.46
CA PRO A 48 4.34 11.81 14.13
C PRO A 48 5.43 12.52 13.33
N PHE A 49 5.21 12.75 12.02
CA PHE A 49 6.21 13.29 11.09
C PHE A 49 5.89 14.69 10.59
N ASP A 50 5.11 15.46 11.36
CA ASP A 50 4.76 16.84 11.00
C ASP A 50 6.01 17.68 10.76
N GLY A 51 6.01 18.45 9.67
CA GLY A 51 7.13 19.27 9.25
C GLY A 51 8.33 18.51 8.68
N GLN A 52 8.24 17.19 8.46
CA GLN A 52 9.30 16.45 7.77
C GLN A 52 9.57 17.02 6.39
N ILE A 53 10.79 16.80 5.89
CA ILE A 53 11.16 17.22 4.53
C ILE A 53 10.72 16.12 3.55
N LYS A 54 10.02 16.56 2.51
CA LYS A 54 9.68 15.78 1.33
C LYS A 54 10.56 16.21 0.17
N LEU A 55 11.31 15.28 -0.40
CA LEU A 55 12.09 15.46 -1.62
C LEU A 55 11.30 14.87 -2.77
N THR A 56 10.96 15.69 -3.75
CA THR A 56 10.23 15.27 -4.95
C THR A 56 11.06 15.55 -6.20
N GLY A 57 10.80 14.81 -7.25
CA GLY A 57 11.45 15.08 -8.51
C GLY A 57 11.11 14.06 -9.58
N THR A 58 11.82 14.16 -10.70
CA THR A 58 11.59 13.30 -11.85
C THR A 58 12.81 12.42 -12.11
N PHE A 59 12.56 11.24 -12.65
CA PHE A 59 13.58 10.38 -13.21
C PHE A 59 13.20 9.99 -14.64
N ALA A 60 14.21 9.75 -15.46
CA ALA A 60 14.01 9.24 -16.82
C ALA A 60 14.49 7.80 -16.91
N PHE A 61 13.77 6.99 -17.67
CA PHE A 61 14.11 5.59 -17.93
C PHE A 61 13.85 5.25 -19.40
N GLU A 62 14.58 4.26 -19.92
CA GLU A 62 14.44 3.80 -21.30
C GLU A 62 13.51 2.58 -21.39
N ILE A 63 12.53 2.64 -22.28
CA ILE A 63 11.64 1.52 -22.59
C ILE A 63 12.04 0.93 -23.94
N PRO A 64 12.34 -0.40 -24.01
CA PRO A 64 12.59 -1.08 -25.26
C PRO A 64 11.39 -1.00 -26.21
N SER A 65 11.61 -0.56 -27.44
CA SER A 65 10.59 -0.55 -28.49
C SER A 65 10.64 -1.84 -29.30
N ARG A 66 9.47 -2.29 -29.76
CA ARG A 66 9.35 -3.49 -30.63
C ARG A 66 10.14 -3.41 -31.93
N ASN A 67 10.60 -2.23 -32.34
CA ASN A 67 11.31 -1.97 -33.60
C ASN A 67 12.82 -1.77 -33.41
N ASN A 68 13.47 -2.41 -32.44
CA ASN A 68 14.89 -2.30 -32.13
C ASN A 68 15.37 -0.88 -31.76
N GLY A 69 14.50 -0.04 -31.25
CA GLY A 69 14.82 1.24 -30.64
C GLY A 69 14.44 1.26 -29.17
N SER A 70 14.80 2.30 -28.45
CA SER A 70 14.27 2.65 -27.14
C SER A 70 13.62 4.03 -27.20
N PHE A 71 12.72 4.30 -26.30
CA PHE A 71 12.20 5.64 -26.07
C PHE A 71 12.29 5.98 -24.58
N THR A 72 12.65 7.21 -24.31
CA THR A 72 12.77 7.71 -22.93
C THR A 72 11.40 8.11 -22.40
N GLN A 73 11.07 7.62 -21.21
CA GLN A 73 9.90 8.02 -20.46
C GLN A 73 10.32 8.68 -19.14
N THR A 74 9.44 9.47 -18.56
CA THR A 74 9.70 10.14 -17.29
C THR A 74 8.70 9.64 -16.26
N GLY A 75 9.20 9.30 -15.07
CA GLY A 75 8.42 9.05 -13.88
C GLY A 75 8.70 10.09 -12.81
N GLU A 76 7.97 10.02 -11.71
CA GLU A 76 8.13 10.89 -10.56
C GLU A 76 8.53 10.08 -9.34
N TYR A 77 9.25 10.70 -8.42
CA TYR A 77 9.58 10.11 -7.13
C TYR A 77 9.28 11.09 -6.00
N GLU A 78 9.03 10.54 -4.84
CA GLU A 78 8.90 11.25 -3.59
C GLU A 78 9.67 10.49 -2.49
N TYR A 79 10.49 11.19 -1.72
CA TYR A 79 11.18 10.65 -0.56
C TYR A 79 10.90 11.51 0.67
N ARG A 80 10.43 10.88 1.76
CA ARG A 80 10.12 11.50 3.04
C ARG A 80 11.20 11.18 4.04
N THR A 81 11.90 12.22 4.50
CA THR A 81 13.18 12.04 5.21
C THR A 81 13.06 11.47 6.62
N ALA A 82 11.97 11.75 7.34
CA ALA A 82 11.83 11.28 8.72
C ALA A 82 11.15 9.90 8.80
N SER A 83 10.20 9.62 7.93
CA SER A 83 9.55 8.30 7.84
C SER A 83 10.34 7.30 6.99
N GLU A 84 11.33 7.80 6.22
CA GLU A 84 12.11 7.01 5.26
C GLU A 84 11.27 6.33 4.17
N LEU A 85 10.07 6.87 3.94
CA LEU A 85 9.15 6.38 2.91
C LEU A 85 9.61 6.87 1.54
N PHE A 86 9.65 5.96 0.57
CA PHE A 86 10.01 6.24 -0.81
C PHE A 86 8.89 5.81 -1.76
N LEU A 87 8.45 6.72 -2.61
CA LEU A 87 7.40 6.48 -3.58
C LEU A 87 7.93 6.66 -4.99
N VAL A 88 7.51 5.79 -5.89
CA VAL A 88 7.80 5.86 -7.33
C VAL A 88 6.48 5.87 -8.08
N GLU A 89 6.33 6.83 -8.96
CA GLU A 89 5.19 6.96 -9.84
C GLU A 89 5.63 6.83 -11.30
N THR A 90 5.00 5.89 -12.00
CA THR A 90 5.27 5.65 -13.42
C THR A 90 3.99 5.88 -14.24
N PRO A 91 4.07 6.59 -15.37
CA PRO A 91 2.88 6.96 -16.15
C PRO A 91 2.25 5.81 -16.93
N THR A 92 2.83 4.61 -16.89
CA THR A 92 2.33 3.45 -17.65
C THR A 92 2.65 2.14 -16.96
N ASP A 93 1.78 1.14 -17.16
CA ASP A 93 2.01 -0.26 -16.77
C ASP A 93 3.14 -0.95 -17.58
N LEU A 94 3.81 -0.23 -18.49
CA LEU A 94 4.87 -0.76 -19.34
C LEU A 94 6.22 -0.85 -18.63
N VAL A 95 6.36 -0.18 -17.48
CA VAL A 95 7.56 -0.24 -16.65
C VAL A 95 7.16 -0.84 -15.32
N ASP A 96 7.76 -1.96 -14.99
CA ASP A 96 7.62 -2.50 -13.65
C ASP A 96 8.34 -1.57 -12.67
N ALA A 97 7.61 -1.06 -11.66
CA ALA A 97 8.22 -0.26 -10.61
C ALA A 97 9.35 -1.02 -9.88
N GLU A 98 9.33 -2.36 -9.91
CA GLU A 98 10.42 -3.19 -9.41
C GLU A 98 11.72 -2.97 -10.16
N ASP A 99 11.66 -2.80 -11.48
CA ASP A 99 12.83 -2.50 -12.30
C ASP A 99 13.38 -1.11 -11.96
N VAL A 100 12.47 -0.12 -11.78
CA VAL A 100 12.87 1.23 -11.38
C VAL A 100 13.56 1.24 -10.01
N PHE A 101 13.03 0.54 -9.00
CA PHE A 101 13.69 0.42 -7.69
C PHE A 101 15.06 -0.27 -7.80
N THR A 102 15.16 -1.30 -8.62
CA THR A 102 16.42 -2.01 -8.86
C THR A 102 17.48 -1.10 -9.47
N ASP A 103 17.11 -0.33 -10.48
CA ASP A 103 18.03 0.59 -11.18
C ASP A 103 18.41 1.77 -10.29
N LEU A 104 17.47 2.31 -9.50
CA LEU A 104 17.79 3.33 -8.49
C LEU A 104 18.79 2.80 -7.45
N ASN A 105 18.60 1.57 -6.96
CA ASN A 105 19.50 0.94 -6.00
C ASN A 105 20.92 0.72 -6.56
N GLN A 106 21.08 0.46 -7.86
CA GLN A 106 22.37 0.36 -8.49
C GLN A 106 23.15 1.70 -8.48
N GLN A 107 22.44 2.83 -8.40
CA GLN A 107 23.04 4.16 -8.32
C GLN A 107 23.41 4.55 -6.89
N LEU A 108 22.83 3.93 -5.90
CA LEU A 108 23.08 4.24 -4.49
C LEU A 108 24.41 3.65 -4.01
N ALA A 109 25.00 4.28 -3.00
CA ALA A 109 26.14 3.71 -2.31
C ALA A 109 25.72 2.45 -1.53
N SER A 110 26.66 1.54 -1.29
CA SER A 110 26.41 0.25 -0.61
C SER A 110 25.83 0.33 0.82
N THR A 111 25.65 1.55 1.34
CA THR A 111 25.10 1.83 2.68
C THR A 111 23.68 2.37 2.63
N ALA A 112 23.10 2.54 1.44
CA ALA A 112 21.73 3.00 1.24
C ALA A 112 21.02 2.06 0.27
N GLU A 113 19.82 1.63 0.62
CA GLU A 113 19.00 0.73 -0.20
C GLU A 113 17.52 1.13 -0.10
N ILE A 114 16.85 1.17 -1.22
CA ILE A 114 15.39 1.31 -1.28
C ILE A 114 14.78 -0.08 -1.30
N GLN A 115 14.16 -0.45 -0.20
CA GLN A 115 13.46 -1.74 -0.06
C GLN A 115 12.09 -1.63 -0.71
N ARG A 116 11.88 -2.38 -1.78
CA ARG A 116 10.61 -2.43 -2.54
C ARG A 116 9.51 -3.22 -1.85
N ALA A 117 9.89 -4.23 -1.08
CA ALA A 117 8.96 -5.03 -0.31
C ALA A 117 8.91 -4.51 1.12
N LEU A 118 7.74 -4.01 1.52
CA LEU A 118 7.50 -3.52 2.86
C LEU A 118 7.30 -4.71 3.80
N SER A 119 8.17 -4.81 4.81
CA SER A 119 7.94 -5.70 5.95
C SER A 119 7.02 -4.97 6.92
N LEU A 120 5.71 -5.20 6.77
CA LEU A 120 4.70 -4.51 7.56
C LEU A 120 4.44 -5.26 8.87
N PRO A 121 4.57 -4.61 10.05
CA PRO A 121 4.12 -5.18 11.31
C PRO A 121 2.60 -5.43 11.24
N ARG A 122 2.16 -6.63 11.63
CA ARG A 122 0.76 -7.06 11.45
C ARG A 122 -0.24 -6.14 12.11
N ASP A 123 -0.03 -5.83 13.38
CA ASP A 123 -0.94 -5.01 14.17
C ASP A 123 -1.05 -3.58 13.62
N SER A 124 0.08 -3.05 13.14
CA SER A 124 0.18 -1.72 12.57
C SER A 124 -0.51 -1.65 11.22
N PHE A 125 -0.29 -2.67 10.37
CA PHE A 125 -0.93 -2.73 9.06
C PHE A 125 -2.42 -3.02 9.17
N TRP A 126 -2.83 -3.81 10.17
CA TRP A 126 -4.25 -4.05 10.45
C TRP A 126 -4.98 -2.74 10.81
N ARG A 127 -4.40 -1.91 11.71
CA ARG A 127 -4.96 -0.59 12.04
C ARG A 127 -5.14 0.30 10.81
N PHE A 128 -4.14 0.32 9.92
CA PHE A 128 -4.25 1.05 8.66
C PHE A 128 -5.42 0.55 7.80
N ILE A 129 -5.63 -0.77 7.71
CA ILE A 129 -6.75 -1.35 6.95
C ILE A 129 -8.10 -0.99 7.57
N GLU A 130 -8.20 -0.96 8.90
CA GLU A 130 -9.44 -0.59 9.62
C GLU A 130 -9.86 0.87 9.41
N GLU A 131 -8.93 1.75 9.01
CA GLU A 131 -9.22 3.15 8.63
C GLU A 131 -9.81 3.27 7.21
N ALA A 132 -9.83 2.21 6.42
CA ALA A 132 -10.42 2.25 5.09
C ALA A 132 -11.94 2.38 5.16
N ASP A 133 -12.50 3.32 4.42
CA ASP A 133 -13.97 3.52 4.36
C ASP A 133 -14.68 2.37 3.64
N THR A 134 -13.97 1.73 2.70
CA THR A 134 -14.50 0.57 1.97
C THR A 134 -13.38 -0.44 1.74
N ILE A 135 -13.66 -1.71 2.01
CA ILE A 135 -12.77 -2.82 1.71
C ILE A 135 -13.43 -3.69 0.64
N GLU A 136 -12.85 -3.70 -0.57
CA GLU A 136 -13.33 -4.51 -1.69
C GLU A 136 -12.82 -5.95 -1.62
N THR A 137 -11.59 -6.12 -1.13
CA THR A 137 -10.91 -7.42 -1.05
C THR A 137 -10.02 -7.45 0.17
N LEU A 138 -10.09 -8.52 0.95
CA LEU A 138 -9.18 -8.77 2.05
C LEU A 138 -8.87 -10.27 2.11
N ILE A 139 -7.82 -10.67 1.41
CA ILE A 139 -7.39 -12.06 1.38
C ILE A 139 -6.53 -12.36 2.62
N LEU A 140 -7.06 -13.21 3.46
CA LEU A 140 -6.42 -13.67 4.69
C LEU A 140 -6.02 -15.14 4.55
N ARG A 141 -4.86 -15.47 5.09
CA ARG A 141 -4.37 -16.83 5.20
C ARG A 141 -4.16 -17.20 6.66
N GLY A 142 -5.03 -18.06 7.16
CA GLY A 142 -5.01 -18.62 8.50
C GLY A 142 -4.70 -20.13 8.52
N ARG A 143 -4.90 -20.75 9.66
CA ARG A 143 -4.71 -22.20 9.83
C ARG A 143 -5.68 -23.04 9.00
N GLY A 144 -6.93 -22.55 8.85
CA GLY A 144 -7.99 -23.24 8.09
C GLY A 144 -7.88 -23.07 6.57
N GLY A 145 -6.99 -22.20 6.08
CA GLY A 145 -6.82 -21.93 4.64
C GLY A 145 -6.72 -20.45 4.31
N THR A 146 -6.92 -20.13 3.02
CA THR A 146 -6.92 -18.77 2.50
C THR A 146 -8.36 -18.38 2.10
N TYR A 147 -8.84 -17.24 2.57
CA TYR A 147 -10.21 -16.76 2.31
C TYR A 147 -10.26 -15.25 2.17
N ASP A 148 -11.32 -14.76 1.55
CA ASP A 148 -11.62 -13.33 1.44
C ASP A 148 -12.54 -12.90 2.60
N ALA A 149 -12.00 -12.10 3.53
CA ALA A 149 -12.76 -11.59 4.67
C ALA A 149 -13.79 -10.53 4.27
N ALA A 150 -13.58 -9.76 3.20
CA ALA A 150 -14.59 -8.84 2.67
C ALA A 150 -15.81 -9.62 2.15
N LYS A 151 -15.56 -10.77 1.52
CA LYS A 151 -16.63 -11.67 1.11
C LYS A 151 -17.35 -12.34 2.28
N LEU A 152 -16.62 -12.63 3.36
CA LEU A 152 -17.22 -13.12 4.62
C LEU A 152 -18.17 -12.07 5.24
N LEU A 153 -17.78 -10.78 5.25
CA LEU A 153 -18.66 -9.70 5.69
C LEU A 153 -19.97 -9.68 4.89
N SER A 154 -19.91 -9.91 3.58
CA SER A 154 -21.11 -9.93 2.76
C SER A 154 -22.06 -11.10 3.11
N VAL A 155 -21.53 -12.23 3.58
CA VAL A 155 -22.36 -13.35 4.10
C VAL A 155 -23.14 -12.95 5.34
N LEU A 156 -22.53 -12.16 6.23
CA LEU A 156 -23.13 -11.73 7.49
C LEU A 156 -24.31 -10.76 7.31
N GLN A 157 -24.46 -10.15 6.14
CA GLN A 157 -25.59 -9.27 5.82
C GLN A 157 -26.89 -10.04 5.51
N TYR A 158 -26.86 -11.37 5.44
CA TYR A 158 -28.06 -12.19 5.22
C TYR A 158 -28.73 -12.58 6.55
N ASP A 159 -30.04 -12.81 6.51
CA ASP A 159 -30.85 -13.18 7.68
C ASP A 159 -30.36 -14.48 8.36
N ASP A 160 -29.88 -15.43 7.57
CA ASP A 160 -29.27 -16.68 8.04
C ASP A 160 -27.91 -16.88 7.35
N PRO A 161 -26.84 -16.33 7.94
CA PRO A 161 -25.50 -16.38 7.33
C PRO A 161 -24.98 -17.81 7.13
N VAL A 162 -25.20 -18.71 8.08
CA VAL A 162 -24.72 -20.09 8.00
C VAL A 162 -25.43 -20.87 6.91
N GLU A 163 -26.76 -20.74 6.79
CA GLU A 163 -27.51 -21.40 5.72
C GLU A 163 -27.19 -20.78 4.36
N THR A 164 -27.01 -19.45 4.31
CA THR A 164 -26.58 -18.75 3.10
C THR A 164 -25.19 -19.21 2.65
N LEU A 165 -24.24 -19.31 3.57
CA LEU A 165 -22.93 -19.88 3.27
C LEU A 165 -23.04 -21.27 2.64
N ARG A 166 -23.90 -22.13 3.19
CA ARG A 166 -24.05 -23.52 2.74
C ARG A 166 -24.73 -23.67 1.39
N THR A 167 -25.68 -22.81 1.07
CA THR A 167 -26.57 -22.95 -0.08
C THR A 167 -26.26 -22.04 -1.25
N ASN A 168 -25.74 -20.82 -1.01
CA ASN A 168 -25.46 -19.87 -2.08
C ASN A 168 -24.16 -20.22 -2.81
N PRO A 169 -24.20 -20.46 -4.16
CA PRO A 169 -23.02 -20.79 -4.94
C PRO A 169 -21.91 -19.74 -4.94
N GLU A 170 -22.26 -18.48 -4.68
CA GLU A 170 -21.33 -17.34 -4.61
C GLU A 170 -20.25 -17.55 -3.51
N PHE A 171 -20.64 -18.22 -2.42
CA PHE A 171 -19.77 -18.45 -1.26
C PHE A 171 -19.15 -19.86 -1.24
N SER A 172 -19.07 -20.52 -2.40
CA SER A 172 -18.56 -21.90 -2.50
C SER A 172 -17.11 -22.06 -2.09
N ASP A 173 -16.29 -21.03 -2.30
CA ASP A 173 -14.88 -20.96 -1.89
C ASP A 173 -14.73 -20.86 -0.37
N LEU A 174 -15.57 -20.08 0.29
CA LEU A 174 -15.55 -19.96 1.76
C LEU A 174 -15.90 -21.27 2.45
N ARG A 175 -16.77 -22.11 1.89
CA ARG A 175 -17.18 -23.41 2.47
C ARG A 175 -16.02 -24.40 2.65
N SER A 176 -14.93 -24.22 1.92
CA SER A 176 -13.76 -25.09 2.01
C SER A 176 -12.83 -24.74 3.19
N ILE A 177 -13.11 -23.65 3.88
CA ILE A 177 -12.31 -23.16 5.00
C ILE A 177 -12.81 -23.82 6.29
N GLU A 178 -11.90 -24.50 7.01
CA GLU A 178 -12.25 -25.38 8.13
C GLU A 178 -12.97 -24.63 9.27
N ASP A 179 -12.56 -23.40 9.56
CA ASP A 179 -13.07 -22.63 10.72
C ASP A 179 -14.11 -21.56 10.33
N ILE A 180 -14.59 -21.52 9.08
CA ILE A 180 -15.41 -20.40 8.58
C ILE A 180 -16.79 -20.34 9.25
N GLU A 181 -17.43 -21.49 9.51
CA GLU A 181 -18.70 -21.55 10.21
C GLU A 181 -18.55 -21.13 11.68
N ASP A 182 -17.40 -21.40 12.30
CA ASP A 182 -17.09 -20.99 13.66
C ASP A 182 -16.91 -19.47 13.75
N ILE A 183 -16.23 -18.87 12.76
CA ILE A 183 -16.07 -17.40 12.65
C ILE A 183 -17.45 -16.74 12.53
N ILE A 184 -18.31 -17.22 11.63
CA ILE A 184 -19.68 -16.70 11.46
C ILE A 184 -20.49 -16.85 12.74
N SER A 185 -20.41 -18.02 13.39
CA SER A 185 -21.19 -18.33 14.60
C SER A 185 -20.71 -17.59 15.84
N ALA A 186 -19.48 -17.07 15.83
CA ALA A 186 -18.91 -16.29 16.91
C ALA A 186 -19.39 -14.82 16.90
N VAL A 187 -20.05 -14.37 15.83
CA VAL A 187 -20.63 -13.03 15.72
C VAL A 187 -21.99 -13.02 16.41
N ASP A 188 -22.10 -12.29 17.52
CA ASP A 188 -23.32 -12.25 18.35
C ASP A 188 -24.51 -11.61 17.61
N THR A 189 -24.26 -10.57 16.83
CA THR A 189 -25.29 -9.82 16.11
C THR A 189 -24.83 -9.55 14.67
N PRO A 190 -24.99 -10.51 13.74
CA PRO A 190 -24.50 -10.38 12.35
C PRO A 190 -25.00 -9.11 11.64
N SER A 191 -26.23 -8.67 11.92
CA SER A 191 -26.82 -7.46 11.31
C SER A 191 -26.23 -6.13 11.81
N GLU A 192 -25.39 -6.15 12.83
CA GLU A 192 -24.71 -4.97 13.40
C GLU A 192 -23.23 -4.93 13.02
N VAL A 193 -22.76 -5.88 12.20
CA VAL A 193 -21.39 -5.90 11.69
C VAL A 193 -21.24 -4.87 10.59
N ASP A 194 -20.47 -3.81 10.86
CA ASP A 194 -20.23 -2.72 9.92
C ASP A 194 -18.88 -2.82 9.23
N GLY A 195 -17.92 -3.58 9.80
CA GLY A 195 -16.58 -3.69 9.26
C GLY A 195 -15.82 -4.93 9.69
N ILE A 196 -14.58 -5.04 9.21
CA ILE A 196 -13.70 -6.19 9.49
C ILE A 196 -13.29 -6.27 10.97
N GLN A 197 -13.28 -5.16 11.68
CA GLN A 197 -12.97 -5.08 13.11
C GLN A 197 -13.99 -5.87 13.95
N ASP A 198 -15.21 -6.05 13.44
CA ASP A 198 -16.29 -6.78 14.12
C ASP A 198 -16.19 -8.30 13.92
N LEU A 199 -15.33 -8.72 12.97
CA LEU A 199 -15.02 -10.13 12.78
C LEU A 199 -14.04 -10.60 13.87
N ASN A 200 -14.38 -11.70 14.54
CA ASN A 200 -13.49 -12.29 15.54
C ASN A 200 -12.31 -13.03 14.85
N ILE A 201 -11.49 -12.27 14.11
CA ILE A 201 -10.32 -12.78 13.40
C ILE A 201 -9.10 -12.67 14.33
N ASP A 202 -8.41 -13.79 14.55
CA ASP A 202 -7.13 -13.78 15.25
C ASP A 202 -6.03 -13.24 14.31
N ILE A 203 -5.82 -11.92 14.37
CA ILE A 203 -4.83 -11.21 13.54
C ILE A 203 -3.39 -11.72 13.76
N TYR A 204 -3.08 -12.26 14.95
CA TYR A 204 -1.74 -12.76 15.25
C TYR A 204 -1.43 -14.10 14.57
N SER A 205 -2.47 -14.92 14.32
CA SER A 205 -2.32 -16.18 13.60
C SER A 205 -2.61 -16.08 12.10
N THR A 206 -2.99 -14.88 11.62
CA THR A 206 -3.44 -14.66 10.25
C THR A 206 -2.41 -13.83 9.47
N ILE A 207 -2.20 -14.15 8.21
CA ILE A 207 -1.35 -13.41 7.27
C ILE A 207 -2.23 -12.69 6.26
N ILE A 208 -1.99 -11.40 6.08
CA ILE A 208 -2.66 -10.61 5.04
C ILE A 208 -1.89 -10.84 3.73
N ASP A 209 -2.52 -11.53 2.78
CA ASP A 209 -1.93 -11.81 1.46
C ASP A 209 -2.26 -10.69 0.44
N GLU A 210 -3.47 -10.12 0.53
CA GLU A 210 -3.93 -9.05 -0.38
C GLU A 210 -4.99 -8.19 0.30
N VAL A 211 -4.91 -6.88 0.08
CA VAL A 211 -5.95 -5.90 0.48
C VAL A 211 -6.21 -4.99 -0.70
N LYS A 212 -7.48 -4.70 -0.96
CA LYS A 212 -7.91 -3.62 -1.84
C LYS A 212 -9.00 -2.83 -1.11
N GLY A 213 -8.77 -1.55 -0.90
CA GLY A 213 -9.68 -0.67 -0.19
C GLY A 213 -9.61 0.76 -0.67
N THR A 214 -10.64 1.53 -0.33
CA THR A 214 -10.77 2.95 -0.68
C THR A 214 -10.83 3.77 0.60
N TYR A 215 -10.09 4.88 0.61
CA TYR A 215 -10.09 5.90 1.63
C TYR A 215 -10.69 7.18 1.07
N TRP A 216 -11.53 7.84 1.84
CA TRP A 216 -12.16 9.10 1.43
C TRP A 216 -11.61 10.27 2.22
N PHE A 217 -11.20 11.31 1.52
CA PHE A 217 -10.83 12.59 2.08
C PHE A 217 -11.62 13.70 1.40
N CYS A 218 -12.51 14.39 2.15
CA CYS A 218 -13.34 15.49 1.62
C CYS A 218 -14.04 15.14 0.29
N ASP A 219 -14.74 14.00 0.22
CA ASP A 219 -15.43 13.49 -0.98
C ASP A 219 -14.50 13.09 -2.15
N ARG A 220 -13.21 12.91 -1.90
CA ARG A 220 -12.21 12.47 -2.88
C ARG A 220 -11.65 11.12 -2.49
N ALA A 221 -11.63 10.20 -3.44
CA ALA A 221 -11.21 8.84 -3.21
C ALA A 221 -9.70 8.64 -3.47
N ALA A 222 -9.09 7.79 -2.66
CA ALA A 222 -7.79 7.22 -2.89
C ALA A 222 -7.86 5.69 -2.71
N ASP A 223 -7.51 4.95 -3.74
CA ASP A 223 -7.53 3.50 -3.73
C ASP A 223 -6.16 2.94 -3.33
N VAL A 224 -6.18 2.01 -2.41
CA VAL A 224 -4.99 1.29 -1.94
C VAL A 224 -5.08 -0.16 -2.34
N TRP A 225 -4.02 -0.67 -2.88
CA TRP A 225 -3.86 -2.09 -3.15
C TRP A 225 -2.54 -2.61 -2.57
N TYR A 226 -2.64 -3.56 -1.66
CA TYR A 226 -1.50 -4.27 -1.11
C TYR A 226 -1.54 -5.72 -1.56
N LYS A 227 -0.39 -6.23 -1.99
CA LYS A 227 -0.23 -7.64 -2.33
C LYS A 227 1.20 -8.08 -2.06
N ARG A 228 1.37 -9.03 -1.12
CA ARG A 228 2.63 -9.70 -0.83
C ARG A 228 3.83 -8.76 -0.63
N GLY A 229 3.66 -7.72 0.16
CA GLY A 229 4.72 -6.75 0.47
C GLY A 229 4.79 -5.54 -0.47
N VAL A 230 4.04 -5.54 -1.56
CA VAL A 230 3.96 -4.39 -2.47
C VAL A 230 2.70 -3.59 -2.16
N LEU A 231 2.87 -2.30 -1.87
CA LEU A 231 1.77 -1.36 -1.67
C LEU A 231 1.70 -0.39 -2.85
N GLN A 232 0.49 -0.23 -3.38
CA GLN A 232 0.17 0.72 -4.43
C GLN A 232 -0.89 1.69 -3.91
N LEU A 233 -0.78 2.93 -4.33
CA LEU A 233 -1.73 3.98 -4.05
C LEU A 233 -2.12 4.65 -5.37
N ASP A 234 -3.40 4.69 -5.67
CA ASP A 234 -3.98 5.34 -6.84
C ASP A 234 -4.95 6.43 -6.37
N ALA A 235 -4.61 7.68 -6.64
CA ALA A 235 -5.42 8.83 -6.28
C ALA A 235 -5.27 9.92 -7.36
N GLU A 236 -6.39 10.45 -7.84
CA GLU A 236 -6.38 11.58 -8.78
C GLU A 236 -6.15 12.91 -8.06
N ASP A 237 -6.52 12.98 -6.79
CA ASP A 237 -6.41 14.16 -5.96
C ASP A 237 -5.18 14.12 -5.06
N VAL A 238 -4.43 15.23 -5.05
CA VAL A 238 -3.16 15.32 -4.29
C VAL A 238 -3.40 15.27 -2.78
N ASP A 239 -4.47 15.89 -2.28
CA ASP A 239 -4.77 15.92 -0.85
C ASP A 239 -5.27 14.56 -0.37
N ALA A 240 -6.11 13.87 -1.16
CA ALA A 240 -6.53 12.50 -0.84
C ALA A 240 -5.35 11.53 -0.83
N ARG A 241 -4.42 11.68 -1.78
CA ARG A 241 -3.16 10.92 -1.81
C ARG A 241 -2.33 11.19 -0.55
N GLU A 242 -2.13 12.46 -0.23
CA GLU A 242 -1.34 12.88 0.94
C GLU A 242 -1.96 12.37 2.25
N TYR A 243 -3.28 12.44 2.38
CA TYR A 243 -4.02 11.94 3.53
C TYR A 243 -3.73 10.45 3.78
N VAL A 244 -3.86 9.61 2.75
CA VAL A 244 -3.60 8.17 2.88
C VAL A 244 -2.13 7.88 3.20
N ILE A 245 -1.20 8.64 2.64
CA ILE A 245 0.22 8.50 2.97
C ILE A 245 0.46 8.82 4.44
N GLN A 246 -0.14 9.88 5.00
CA GLN A 246 0.00 10.23 6.40
C GLN A 246 -0.64 9.19 7.34
N LEU A 247 -1.79 8.61 6.98
CA LEU A 247 -2.36 7.47 7.70
C LEU A 247 -1.39 6.29 7.73
N PHE A 248 -0.82 5.95 6.57
CA PHE A 248 0.16 4.86 6.46
C PHE A 248 1.43 5.13 7.27
N GLU A 249 1.95 6.34 7.25
CA GLU A 249 3.10 6.75 8.05
C GLU A 249 2.81 6.65 9.56
N ARG A 250 1.62 7.12 10.00
CA ARG A 250 1.20 7.07 11.40
C ARG A 250 1.06 5.64 11.90
N ASP A 251 0.29 4.83 11.18
CA ASP A 251 -0.12 3.52 11.67
C ASP A 251 0.93 2.44 11.41
N VAL A 252 1.58 2.49 10.26
CA VAL A 252 2.47 1.41 9.83
C VAL A 252 3.92 1.74 10.10
N ILE A 253 4.37 2.93 9.71
CA ILE A 253 5.79 3.27 9.86
C ILE A 253 6.12 3.59 11.32
N HIS A 254 5.34 4.45 11.98
CA HIS A 254 5.57 4.83 13.37
C HIS A 254 5.04 3.79 14.36
N GLY A 255 3.87 3.25 14.12
CA GLY A 255 3.23 2.25 14.98
C GLY A 255 3.92 0.89 15.01
N GLY A 256 4.88 0.65 14.14
CA GLY A 256 5.68 -0.59 14.05
C GLY A 256 7.03 -0.54 14.78
N VAL A 257 7.32 0.54 15.50
CA VAL A 257 8.59 0.74 16.28
C VAL A 257 8.40 0.33 17.71
#